data_f469c73b938aeb2decd6522824d344d8
#
_entry.id   f469c73b938aeb2decd6522824d344d8
#
_cell.length_a   1.000
_cell.length_b   1.000
_cell.length_c   1.000
_cell.angle_alpha   90.00
_cell.angle_beta   90.00
_cell.angle_gamma   90.00
#
_symmetry.space_group_name_H-M   'P 1'
#
loop_
_entity.id
_entity.type
_entity.pdbx_description
1 polymer ?
#
loop_
_entity_poly.entity_id
_entity_poly.type
_entity_poly.pdbx_seq_one_letter_code
_entity_poly.pdbx_strand_id
1 'polypeptide(L)'
;MLQDTQTIRHYQKLTDALVEMWNRGYRFDDLRLYLDGYLAALRHTNAIEPYLVHRLEEEATRYIHDRSNFEMPLPQPESGYY
;
A
#
# COMPACT_ATOMS: atom_id res chain seq x y z
N MET A 1 5.65 5.42 -12.95
CA MET A 1 4.57 6.22 -12.39
C MET A 1 3.23 5.76 -12.91
N LEU A 2 2.22 5.72 -12.05
CA LEU A 2 0.90 5.26 -12.44
C LEU A 2 0.12 6.42 -13.04
N GLN A 3 -0.53 6.16 -14.17
CA GLN A 3 -1.31 7.19 -14.85
C GLN A 3 -2.76 6.80 -15.08
N ASP A 4 -3.06 5.50 -15.02
CA ASP A 4 -4.41 5.02 -15.23
C ASP A 4 -5.24 5.28 -13.97
N THR A 5 -6.43 5.85 -14.14
CA THR A 5 -7.27 6.26 -13.02
C THR A 5 -7.63 5.11 -12.09
N GLN A 6 -7.98 3.94 -12.66
CA GLN A 6 -8.32 2.80 -11.82
C GLN A 6 -7.12 2.27 -11.08
N THR A 7 -5.97 2.25 -11.74
CA THR A 7 -4.73 1.79 -11.10
C THR A 7 -4.35 2.73 -9.97
N ILE A 8 -4.51 4.03 -10.17
CA ILE A 8 -4.24 5.01 -9.12
C ILE A 8 -5.16 4.79 -7.92
N ARG A 9 -6.44 4.50 -8.16
CA ARG A 9 -7.37 4.21 -7.07
C ARG A 9 -6.95 2.99 -6.28
N HIS A 10 -6.54 1.93 -6.99
CA HIS A 10 -6.06 0.73 -6.30
C HIS A 10 -4.80 1.02 -5.50
N TYR A 11 -3.92 1.84 -6.06
CA TYR A 11 -2.71 2.22 -5.35
C TYR A 11 -3.05 2.96 -4.06
N GLN A 12 -4.00 3.90 -4.13
CA GLN A 12 -4.41 4.65 -2.95
C GLN A 12 -5.02 3.75 -1.89
N LYS A 13 -5.91 2.85 -2.28
CA LYS A 13 -6.52 1.92 -1.34
C LYS A 13 -5.49 1.01 -0.73
N LEU A 14 -4.55 0.54 -1.54
CA LEU A 14 -3.51 -0.36 -1.10
C LEU A 14 -2.61 0.33 -0.07
N THR A 15 -2.11 1.52 -0.41
CA THR A 15 -1.20 2.21 0.48
C THR A 15 -1.87 2.65 1.78
N ASP A 16 -3.14 3.06 1.71
CA ASP A 16 -3.88 3.39 2.92
C ASP A 16 -4.00 2.18 3.83
N ALA A 17 -4.30 1.01 3.24
CA ALA A 17 -4.41 -0.22 4.01
C ALA A 17 -3.08 -0.63 4.62
N LEU A 18 -1.99 -0.46 3.87
CA LEU A 18 -0.66 -0.80 4.38
C LEU A 18 -0.28 0.05 5.59
N VAL A 19 -0.58 1.34 5.52
CA VAL A 19 -0.30 2.23 6.65
C VAL A 19 -1.15 1.85 7.85
N GLU A 20 -2.42 1.54 7.62
CA GLU A 20 -3.30 1.14 8.72
C GLU A 20 -2.80 -0.15 9.37
N MET A 21 -2.38 -1.12 8.57
CA MET A 21 -1.83 -2.36 9.10
C MET A 21 -0.59 -2.09 9.95
N TRP A 22 0.28 -1.23 9.46
CA TRP A 22 1.49 -0.88 10.21
C TRP A 22 1.10 -0.28 11.58
N ASN A 23 0.11 0.60 11.58
CA ASN A 23 -0.32 1.23 12.82
C ASN A 23 -0.95 0.25 13.79
N ARG A 24 -1.45 -0.88 13.28
CA ARG A 24 -2.00 -1.94 14.12
C ARG A 24 -0.94 -2.92 14.61
N GLY A 25 0.31 -2.71 14.22
CA GLY A 25 1.40 -3.58 14.68
C GLY A 25 1.89 -4.59 13.67
N TYR A 26 1.28 -4.66 12.50
CA TYR A 26 1.77 -5.55 11.45
C TYR A 26 3.12 -5.03 10.94
N ARG A 27 3.93 -5.94 10.43
CA ARG A 27 5.26 -5.56 9.99
C ARG A 27 5.48 -5.99 8.53
N PHE A 28 6.70 -5.80 8.05
CA PHE A 28 7.02 -5.92 6.63
C PHE A 28 6.48 -7.20 5.99
N ASP A 29 6.67 -8.35 6.62
CA ASP A 29 6.23 -9.62 6.04
C ASP A 29 4.72 -9.67 5.88
N ASP A 30 4.00 -9.11 6.84
CA ASP A 30 2.54 -9.06 6.78
C ASP A 30 2.07 -8.14 5.66
N LEU A 31 2.71 -6.99 5.53
CA LEU A 31 2.37 -6.04 4.49
C LEU A 31 2.62 -6.65 3.12
N ARG A 32 3.72 -7.38 2.98
CA ARG A 32 4.06 -8.02 1.72
C ARG A 32 3.01 -9.08 1.36
N LEU A 33 2.60 -9.85 2.33
CA LEU A 33 1.58 -10.88 2.12
C LEU A 33 0.26 -10.25 1.69
N TYR A 34 -0.13 -9.16 2.34
CA TYR A 34 -1.35 -8.45 1.97
C TYR A 34 -1.27 -7.95 0.53
N LEU A 35 -0.13 -7.36 0.16
CA LEU A 35 0.08 -6.87 -1.19
C LEU A 35 -0.06 -8.01 -2.20
N ASP A 36 0.58 -9.14 -1.93
CA ASP A 36 0.52 -10.29 -2.84
C ASP A 36 -0.91 -10.76 -3.04
N GLY A 37 -1.69 -10.82 -1.95
CA GLY A 37 -3.09 -11.22 -2.03
C GLY A 37 -3.94 -10.23 -2.82
N TYR A 38 -3.70 -8.95 -2.61
CA TYR A 38 -4.43 -7.91 -3.32
C TYR A 38 -4.17 -8.01 -4.82
N LEU A 39 -2.90 -8.17 -5.20
CA LEU A 39 -2.55 -8.28 -6.61
C LEU A 39 -3.11 -9.55 -7.23
N ALA A 40 -3.11 -10.66 -6.48
CA ALA A 40 -3.69 -11.90 -6.96
C ALA A 40 -5.18 -11.73 -7.25
N ALA A 41 -5.89 -11.02 -6.38
CA ALA A 41 -7.31 -10.77 -6.58
C ALA A 41 -7.56 -9.93 -7.84
N LEU A 42 -6.72 -8.94 -8.08
CA LEU A 42 -6.85 -8.14 -9.30
C LEU A 42 -6.64 -8.98 -10.55
N ARG A 43 -5.68 -9.90 -10.51
CA ARG A 43 -5.43 -10.79 -11.64
C ARG A 43 -6.58 -11.75 -11.86
N HIS A 44 -7.11 -12.33 -10.79
CA HIS A 44 -8.19 -13.31 -10.90
C HIS A 44 -9.48 -12.69 -11.41
N THR A 45 -9.73 -11.45 -11.06
CA THR A 45 -10.98 -10.80 -11.45
C THR A 45 -10.86 -10.02 -12.75
N ASN A 46 -9.66 -9.94 -13.31
CA ASN A 46 -9.38 -9.13 -14.50
C ASN A 46 -9.83 -7.68 -14.30
N ALA A 47 -9.66 -7.17 -13.08
CA ALA A 47 -10.12 -5.83 -12.73
C ALA A 47 -9.38 -4.74 -13.52
N ILE A 48 -8.10 -4.97 -13.80
CA ILE A 48 -7.29 -4.09 -14.64
C ILE A 48 -6.40 -4.95 -15.51
N GLU A 49 -5.79 -4.34 -16.51
CA GLU A 49 -4.96 -5.08 -17.46
C GLU A 49 -3.72 -5.64 -16.79
N PRO A 50 -3.22 -6.79 -17.24
CA PRO A 50 -2.06 -7.42 -16.57
C PRO A 50 -0.84 -6.52 -16.46
N TYR A 51 -0.55 -5.71 -17.46
CA TYR A 51 0.62 -4.85 -17.37
C TYR A 51 0.42 -3.75 -16.33
N LEU A 52 -0.83 -3.36 -16.07
CA LEU A 52 -1.12 -2.38 -15.02
C LEU A 52 -0.99 -3.00 -13.64
N VAL A 53 -1.34 -4.30 -13.51
CA VAL A 53 -1.11 -5.00 -12.25
C VAL A 53 0.39 -5.01 -11.96
N HIS A 54 1.20 -5.28 -12.98
CA HIS A 54 2.65 -5.28 -12.80
C HIS A 54 3.18 -3.91 -12.37
N ARG A 55 2.67 -2.85 -13.01
CA ARG A 55 3.06 -1.49 -12.63
C ARG A 55 2.64 -1.17 -11.21
N LEU A 56 1.45 -1.59 -10.84
CA LEU A 56 0.95 -1.39 -9.49
C LEU A 56 1.85 -2.12 -8.48
N GLU A 57 2.25 -3.34 -8.80
CA GLU A 57 3.14 -4.10 -7.95
C GLU A 57 4.47 -3.37 -7.73
N GLU A 58 5.04 -2.84 -8.80
CA GLU A 58 6.29 -2.11 -8.72
C GLU A 58 6.18 -0.91 -7.79
N GLU A 59 5.11 -0.12 -7.96
CA GLU A 59 4.95 1.08 -7.16
C GLU A 59 4.63 0.76 -5.71
N ALA A 60 3.81 -0.25 -5.47
CA ALA A 60 3.45 -0.62 -4.10
C ALA A 60 4.65 -1.24 -3.38
N THR A 61 5.46 -2.02 -4.09
CA THR A 61 6.67 -2.57 -3.51
C THR A 61 7.63 -1.46 -3.11
N ARG A 62 7.77 -0.46 -3.96
CA ARG A 62 8.61 0.70 -3.65
C ARG A 62 8.08 1.43 -2.42
N TYR A 63 6.76 1.55 -2.32
CA TYR A 63 6.13 2.20 -1.17
C TYR A 63 6.47 1.47 0.13
N ILE A 64 6.38 0.14 0.10
CA ILE A 64 6.66 -0.67 1.30
C ILE A 64 8.12 -0.51 1.73
N HIS A 65 9.03 -0.40 0.78
CA HIS A 65 10.46 -0.29 1.09
C HIS A 65 10.88 1.10 1.55
N ASP A 66 10.02 2.09 1.42
CA ASP A 66 10.34 3.45 1.85
C ASP A 66 9.85 3.65 3.29
N ARG A 67 10.77 3.61 4.22
CA ARG A 67 10.43 3.68 5.64
C ARG A 67 9.69 4.95 6.02
N SER A 68 9.93 6.04 5.31
CA SER A 68 9.26 7.30 5.64
C SER A 68 7.76 7.23 5.50
N ASN A 69 7.25 6.28 4.72
CA ASN A 69 5.80 6.12 4.56
C ASN A 69 5.14 5.59 5.82
N PHE A 70 5.91 4.99 6.73
CA PHE A 70 5.37 4.33 7.92
C PHE A 70 5.85 4.99 9.22
N GLU A 71 6.76 5.94 9.12
CA GLU A 71 7.21 6.66 10.30
C GLU A 71 6.15 7.66 10.66
N MET A 72 5.73 7.62 11.91
CA MET A 72 4.75 8.58 12.34
C MET A 72 5.38 9.94 12.41
N PRO A 73 4.72 10.93 11.88
CA PRO A 73 5.18 12.27 12.11
C PRO A 73 5.11 12.50 13.61
N LEU A 74 5.93 13.32 14.11
CA LEU A 74 5.89 13.58 15.47
C LEU A 74 4.57 14.04 15.87
N PRO A 75 4.12 13.50 16.89
CA PRO A 75 2.78 13.75 17.27
C PRO A 75 2.61 15.11 17.61
N GLN A 76 2.14 15.13 17.18
CA GLN A 76 1.88 16.01 17.40
C GLN A 76 1.30 16.07 18.58
N PRO A 77 1.47 16.37 19.45
CA PRO A 77 1.24 16.21 20.48
C PRO A 77 0.24 15.99 21.12
N GLU A 78 0.29 15.81 20.50
CA GLU A 78 -0.08 15.47 20.75
C GLU A 78 -0.50 15.19 21.30
N SER A 79 -0.90 15.48 21.50
CA SER A 79 -0.91 15.06 21.77
C SER A 79 -1.09 14.64 22.62
N GLY A 80 -1.39 14.90 22.70
CA GLY A 80 -1.16 14.43 23.03
C GLY A 80 -1.38 14.07 24.05
N TYR A 81 -1.53 14.18 24.14
CA TYR A 81 -1.34 13.84 24.58
C TYR A 81 -1.41 13.68 25.39
N TYR A 82 -1.83 13.73 25.63
CA TYR A 82 -1.40 13.60 25.80
C TYR A 82 -1.48 13.58 26.31
#